data_c6bed1c2fad91fb4d0fbdaadfd1a0bd6
#
_entry.id   c6bed1c2fad91fb4d0fbdaadfd1a0bd6
#
_cell.length_a   1.000
_cell.length_b   1.000
_cell.length_c   1.000
_cell.angle_alpha   90.00
_cell.angle_beta   90.00
_cell.angle_gamma   90.00
#
_symmetry.space_group_name_H-M   'P 1'
#
loop_
_entity.id
_entity.type
_entity.pdbx_description
1 polymer ?
#
loop_
_entity_poly.entity_id
_entity_poly.type
_entity_poly.pdbx_seq_one_letter_code
_entity_poly.pdbx_strand_id
1 'polypeptide(L)'
;MLLGSIEAGGTKFVCAVGNINYQIQDSIHIPTTTPEETLQKCIEWFDQYKDDLSAIGIASFGPIEIRKSSPKYGYITNTPKKGW
;
A
#
# COMPACT_ATOMS: atom_id res chain seq x y z
N MET A 1 -16.43 -11.30 -0.33
CA MET A 1 -15.71 -10.13 -0.89
C MET A 1 -14.74 -9.58 0.13
N LEU A 2 -13.48 -9.45 -0.27
CA LEU A 2 -12.46 -8.86 0.57
C LEU A 2 -12.07 -7.49 0.06
N LEU A 3 -11.78 -6.58 1.00
CA LEU A 3 -11.22 -5.27 0.72
C LEU A 3 -9.83 -5.24 1.35
N GLY A 4 -8.87 -4.73 0.59
CA GLY A 4 -7.50 -4.58 1.07
C GLY A 4 -7.19 -3.15 1.46
N SER A 5 -6.23 -2.99 2.36
CA SER A 5 -5.71 -1.68 2.71
C SER A 5 -4.19 -1.72 2.87
N ILE A 6 -3.55 -0.61 2.52
CA ILE A 6 -2.12 -0.41 2.73
C ILE A 6 -1.94 0.93 3.44
N GLU A 7 -1.34 0.90 4.62
CA GLU A 7 -0.85 2.12 5.26
C GLU A 7 0.65 2.20 4.98
N ALA A 8 1.03 3.13 4.12
CA ALA A 8 2.41 3.30 3.71
C ALA A 8 3.11 4.27 4.66
N GLY A 9 3.75 3.75 5.70
CA GLY A 9 4.48 4.55 6.67
C GLY A 9 5.96 4.66 6.36
N GLY A 10 6.62 5.66 6.95
CA GLY A 10 8.06 5.86 6.75
C GLY A 10 8.91 4.77 7.39
N THR A 11 8.39 4.06 8.38
CA THR A 11 9.10 2.98 9.09
C THR A 11 8.61 1.61 8.67
N LYS A 12 7.29 1.47 8.48
CA LYS A 12 6.68 0.20 8.10
C LYS A 12 5.46 0.43 7.22
N PHE A 13 5.17 -0.55 6.39
CA PHE A 13 3.88 -0.66 5.71
C PHE A 13 3.01 -1.62 6.48
N VAL A 14 1.72 -1.30 6.62
CA VAL A 14 0.73 -2.21 7.20
C VAL A 14 -0.25 -2.58 6.10
N CYS A 15 -0.28 -3.86 5.75
CA CYS A 15 -1.24 -4.40 4.78
C CYS A 15 -2.30 -5.19 5.53
N ALA A 16 -3.54 -5.04 5.13
CA ALA A 16 -4.65 -5.75 5.77
C ALA A 16 -5.72 -6.12 4.75
N VAL A 17 -6.46 -7.16 5.04
CA VAL A 17 -7.69 -7.52 4.30
C VAL A 17 -8.83 -7.66 5.30
N GLY A 18 -10.01 -7.25 4.87
CA GLY A 18 -11.20 -7.31 5.71
C GLY A 18 -12.47 -7.25 4.86
N ASN A 19 -13.60 -7.22 5.54
CA ASN A 19 -14.90 -7.16 4.89
C ASN A 19 -15.46 -5.74 4.89
N ILE A 20 -16.62 -5.56 4.29
CA ILE A 20 -17.26 -4.25 4.18
C ILE A 20 -17.74 -3.69 5.53
N ASN A 21 -17.76 -4.51 6.58
CA ASN A 21 -18.12 -4.09 7.93
C ASN A 21 -16.88 -3.68 8.74
N TYR A 22 -15.72 -3.46 8.09
CA TYR A 22 -14.46 -3.05 8.71
C TYR A 22 -13.88 -4.07 9.67
N GLN A 23 -14.24 -5.34 9.53
CA GLN A 23 -13.65 -6.41 10.31
C GLN A 23 -12.40 -6.92 9.62
N ILE A 24 -11.24 -6.72 10.24
CA ILE A 24 -9.97 -7.16 9.70
C ILE A 24 -9.84 -8.67 9.88
N GLN A 25 -9.59 -9.38 8.78
CA GLN A 25 -9.41 -10.84 8.80
C GLN A 25 -7.95 -11.23 8.89
N ASP A 26 -7.05 -10.45 8.31
CA ASP A 26 -5.62 -10.73 8.33
C ASP A 26 -4.85 -9.43 8.11
N SER A 27 -3.63 -9.37 8.63
CA SER A 27 -2.76 -8.21 8.43
C SER A 27 -1.31 -8.62 8.54
N ILE A 28 -0.43 -7.78 7.98
CA ILE A 28 1.02 -7.95 8.06
C ILE A 28 1.70 -6.60 8.18
N HIS A 29 2.80 -6.55 8.92
CA HIS A 29 3.68 -5.38 8.99
C HIS A 29 4.94 -5.68 8.18
N ILE A 30 5.27 -4.80 7.24
CA ILE A 30 6.43 -4.94 6.36
C ILE A 30 7.36 -3.75 6.60
N PRO A 31 8.63 -3.97 6.96
CA PRO A 31 9.56 -2.85 7.13
C PRO A 31 9.70 -2.04 5.84
N THR A 32 9.71 -0.72 5.97
CA THR A 32 9.90 0.17 4.82
C THR A 32 11.39 0.23 4.48
N THR A 33 11.75 -0.32 3.33
CA THR A 33 13.12 -0.33 2.82
C THR A 33 13.17 0.44 1.50
N THR A 34 13.46 -0.19 0.40
CA THR A 34 13.39 0.45 -0.90
C THR A 34 11.98 0.30 -1.48
N PRO A 35 11.57 1.17 -2.42
CA PRO A 35 10.26 1.03 -3.07
C PRO A 35 10.06 -0.35 -3.69
N GLU A 36 11.07 -0.84 -4.40
CA GLU A 36 10.98 -2.13 -5.10
C GLU A 36 10.78 -3.28 -4.12
N GLU A 37 11.60 -3.33 -3.07
CA GLU A 37 11.54 -4.42 -2.08
C GLU A 37 10.26 -4.36 -1.27
N THR A 38 9.89 -3.19 -0.77
CA THR A 38 8.71 -3.02 0.08
C THR A 38 7.44 -3.35 -0.70
N LEU A 39 7.30 -2.79 -1.90
CA LEU A 39 6.13 -3.02 -2.73
C LEU A 39 6.03 -4.46 -3.19
N GLN A 40 7.16 -5.10 -3.50
CA GLN A 40 7.16 -6.51 -3.88
C GLN A 40 6.63 -7.39 -2.76
N LYS A 41 7.02 -7.12 -1.52
CA LYS A 41 6.50 -7.87 -0.36
C LYS A 41 5.02 -7.65 -0.16
N CYS A 42 4.51 -6.43 -0.39
CA CYS A 42 3.08 -6.16 -0.33
C CYS A 42 2.32 -6.96 -1.38
N ILE A 43 2.81 -6.95 -2.61
CA ILE A 43 2.19 -7.68 -3.72
C ILE A 43 2.14 -9.17 -3.43
N GLU A 44 3.24 -9.74 -2.96
CA GLU A 44 3.32 -11.16 -2.62
C GLU A 44 2.30 -11.53 -1.53
N TRP A 45 2.15 -10.66 -0.53
CA TRP A 45 1.21 -10.92 0.54
C TRP A 45 -0.25 -10.86 0.04
N PHE A 46 -0.60 -9.85 -0.77
CA PHE A 46 -1.95 -9.74 -1.32
C PHE A 46 -2.27 -10.85 -2.33
N ASP A 47 -1.27 -11.42 -2.98
CA ASP A 47 -1.47 -12.43 -4.00
C ASP A 47 -2.21 -13.67 -3.48
N GLN A 48 -2.05 -13.99 -2.20
CA GLN A 48 -2.79 -15.10 -1.58
C GLN A 48 -4.30 -14.87 -1.53
N TYR A 49 -4.74 -13.62 -1.65
CA TYR A 49 -6.16 -13.23 -1.60
C TYR A 49 -6.70 -12.78 -2.95
N LYS A 50 -5.93 -12.89 -4.02
CA LYS A 50 -6.27 -12.27 -5.32
C LYS A 50 -7.64 -12.65 -5.87
N ASP A 51 -8.11 -13.87 -5.61
CA ASP A 51 -9.38 -14.36 -6.15
C ASP A 51 -10.59 -13.74 -5.43
N ASP A 52 -10.42 -13.29 -4.19
CA ASP A 52 -11.49 -12.71 -3.39
C ASP A 52 -11.36 -11.21 -3.22
N LEU A 53 -10.21 -10.65 -3.57
CA LEU A 53 -9.91 -9.24 -3.34
C LEU A 53 -10.59 -8.37 -4.40
N SER A 54 -11.45 -7.45 -3.95
CA SER A 54 -12.22 -6.58 -4.85
C SER A 54 -11.55 -5.23 -5.09
N ALA A 55 -10.85 -4.70 -4.08
CA ALA A 55 -10.22 -3.39 -4.17
C ALA A 55 -9.18 -3.25 -3.07
N ILE A 56 -8.21 -2.34 -3.27
CA ILE A 56 -7.20 -1.97 -2.28
C ILE A 56 -7.19 -0.45 -2.14
N GLY A 57 -7.35 0.03 -0.90
CA GLY A 57 -7.17 1.44 -0.57
C GLY A 57 -5.77 1.67 -0.04
N ILE A 58 -5.19 2.82 -0.36
CA ILE A 58 -3.81 3.16 0.03
C ILE A 58 -3.78 4.51 0.73
N ALA A 59 -3.19 4.55 1.93
CA ALA A 59 -2.84 5.77 2.63
C ALA A 59 -1.32 5.91 2.63
N SER A 60 -0.81 7.07 2.23
CA SER A 60 0.61 7.29 2.00
C SER A 60 1.21 8.21 3.07
N PHE A 61 2.50 8.00 3.38
CA PHE A 61 3.24 8.85 4.32
C PHE A 61 3.72 10.15 3.71
N GLY A 62 3.58 10.34 2.43
CA GLY A 62 3.98 11.56 1.74
C GLY A 62 2.96 11.98 0.69
N PRO A 63 3.04 13.23 0.22
CA PRO A 63 2.13 13.66 -0.85
C PRO A 63 2.29 12.79 -2.09
N ILE A 64 1.19 12.55 -2.76
CA ILE A 64 1.17 11.78 -4.01
C ILE A 64 0.79 12.72 -5.13
N GLU A 65 1.44 12.60 -6.29
CA GLU A 65 1.07 13.36 -7.47
C GLU A 65 -0.24 12.81 -8.04
N ILE A 66 -1.30 13.61 -7.95
CA ILE A 66 -2.65 13.19 -8.38
C ILE A 66 -3.03 13.72 -9.77
N ARG A 67 -2.20 14.54 -10.40
CA ARG A 67 -2.47 15.04 -11.75
C ARG A 67 -2.15 13.96 -12.77
N LYS A 68 -3.18 13.47 -13.44
CA LYS A 68 -3.01 12.37 -14.39
C LYS A 68 -2.13 12.71 -15.59
N SER A 69 -1.99 13.99 -15.92
CA SER A 69 -1.11 14.45 -17.00
C SER A 69 0.36 14.52 -16.59
N SER A 70 0.66 14.39 -15.30
CA SER A 70 2.04 14.45 -14.82
C SER A 70 2.76 13.12 -15.09
N PRO A 71 4.03 13.14 -15.51
CA PRO A 71 4.81 11.90 -15.64
C PRO A 71 5.08 11.24 -14.29
N LYS A 72 4.84 11.95 -13.18
CA LYS A 72 5.02 11.42 -11.82
C LYS A 72 3.69 11.00 -11.17
N TYR A 73 2.63 10.88 -11.97
CA TYR A 73 1.33 10.46 -11.44
C TYR A 73 1.45 9.17 -10.62
N GLY A 74 0.95 9.24 -9.39
CA GLY A 74 1.02 8.13 -8.45
C GLY A 74 2.33 8.04 -7.67
N TYR A 75 3.32 8.87 -7.98
CA TYR A 75 4.59 8.87 -7.26
C TYR A 75 4.46 9.70 -5.98
N ILE A 76 5.22 9.31 -4.96
CA ILE A 76 5.34 10.11 -3.74
C ILE A 76 6.24 11.30 -4.05
N THR A 77 5.75 12.50 -3.66
CA THR A 77 6.49 13.75 -3.83
C THR A 77 6.83 14.34 -2.47
N ASN A 78 7.84 15.24 -2.43
CA ASN A 78 8.18 16.01 -1.23
C ASN A 78 8.28 15.20 0.06
N THR A 79 8.79 13.97 -0.01
CA THR A 79 8.94 13.13 1.17
C THR A 79 10.37 13.19 1.70
N PRO A 80 10.56 13.23 3.05
CA PRO A 80 11.90 13.11 3.62
C PRO A 80 12.47 11.70 3.56
N LYS A 81 11.66 10.69 3.24
CA LYS A 81 12.13 9.31 3.15
C LYS A 81 13.02 9.13 1.94
N LYS A 82 14.30 8.81 2.18
CA LYS A 82 15.29 8.68 1.13
C LYS A 82 14.95 7.51 0.20
N GLY A 83 15.04 7.76 -1.10
CA GLY A 83 14.80 6.74 -2.12
C GLY A 83 13.34 6.59 -2.54
N TRP A 84 12.47 7.36 -1.96
CA TRP A 84 11.04 7.38 -2.28
C TRP A 84 10.66 8.68 -2.97
#